data_31ac40abcf042e5068256d1f881d3cde
#
_entry.id   31ac40abcf042e5068256d1f881d3cde
#
_cell.length_a   1.000
_cell.length_b   1.000
_cell.length_c   1.000
_cell.angle_alpha   90.00
_cell.angle_beta   90.00
_cell.angle_gamma   90.00
#
_symmetry.space_group_name_H-M   'P 1'
#
loop_
_entity.id
_entity.type
_entity.pdbx_description
1 polymer ?
#
loop_
_entity_poly.entity_id
_entity_poly.type
_entity_poly.pdbx_seq_one_letter_code
_entity_poly.pdbx_strand_id
1 'polypeptide(L)'
;AIPEEGIELRHAGITAPILVLGGIEEAAAHDVVQSELTQVVFDEARIRALANAGQLLGKTAKVHLKLDTGMNRIGVRTEDEVRTLVRLIDSLPGIELTGCFTHMATADEDDASGTRAQIARFETLCDAIASVHPQKIIRHAANTASIFRYPQAHADMVRGGIALYGYPPVPEAAGLMPAMRWVTRGVFVKTIQPGDRVSYGGVFEAKRPTVV
;
A
#
# COMPACT_ATOMS: atom_id res chain seq x y z
N ALA A 1 -0.34 -1.28 7.91
CA ALA A 1 0.75 -1.43 6.90
C ALA A 1 1.75 -2.51 7.32
N ILE A 2 1.88 -2.77 8.61
CA ILE A 2 2.79 -3.77 9.22
C ILE A 2 1.96 -4.87 9.93
N PRO A 3 2.54 -6.05 10.18
CA PRO A 3 1.82 -7.17 10.81
C PRO A 3 1.20 -6.83 12.17
N GLU A 4 1.88 -6.05 12.99
CA GLU A 4 1.45 -5.66 14.33
C GLU A 4 0.09 -4.95 14.32
N GLU A 5 -0.15 -4.08 13.33
CA GLU A 5 -1.46 -3.43 13.14
C GLU A 5 -2.56 -4.47 12.82
N GLY A 6 -2.24 -5.46 11.99
CA GLY A 6 -3.17 -6.54 11.65
C GLY A 6 -3.48 -7.43 12.85
N ILE A 7 -2.48 -7.73 13.67
CA ILE A 7 -2.61 -8.53 14.90
C ILE A 7 -3.47 -7.77 15.94
N GLU A 8 -3.24 -6.46 16.09
CA GLU A 8 -4.08 -5.62 16.96
C GLU A 8 -5.56 -5.67 16.54
N LEU A 9 -5.82 -5.56 15.22
CA LEU A 9 -7.18 -5.70 14.70
C LEU A 9 -7.79 -7.08 15.00
N ARG A 10 -7.01 -8.17 14.90
CA ARG A 10 -7.45 -9.51 15.28
C ARG A 10 -7.81 -9.59 16.76
N HIS A 11 -6.96 -9.04 17.64
CA HIS A 11 -7.23 -8.97 19.07
C HIS A 11 -8.48 -8.13 19.40
N ALA A 12 -8.79 -7.12 18.59
CA ALA A 12 -10.02 -6.33 18.67
C ALA A 12 -11.27 -7.06 18.11
N GLY A 13 -11.14 -8.32 17.67
CA GLY A 13 -12.26 -9.13 17.18
C GLY A 13 -12.60 -8.95 15.70
N ILE A 14 -11.75 -8.28 14.91
CA ILE A 14 -11.96 -8.12 13.45
C ILE A 14 -11.67 -9.47 12.76
N THR A 15 -12.68 -10.06 12.14
CA THR A 15 -12.60 -11.33 11.41
C THR A 15 -12.47 -11.18 9.89
N ALA A 16 -12.73 -9.98 9.36
CA ALA A 16 -12.58 -9.70 7.94
C ALA A 16 -11.16 -9.99 7.43
N PRO A 17 -10.96 -10.32 6.14
CA PRO A 17 -9.63 -10.47 5.57
C PRO A 17 -8.79 -9.20 5.78
N ILE A 18 -7.55 -9.37 6.22
CA ILE A 18 -6.60 -8.27 6.45
C ILE A 18 -5.37 -8.49 5.57
N LEU A 19 -5.10 -7.55 4.67
CA LEU A 19 -3.91 -7.55 3.81
C LEU A 19 -2.86 -6.60 4.37
N VAL A 20 -1.70 -7.13 4.73
CA VAL A 20 -0.50 -6.36 5.12
C VAL A 20 0.23 -5.94 3.85
N LEU A 21 0.32 -4.63 3.62
CA LEU A 21 0.89 -4.06 2.38
C LEU A 21 2.40 -3.79 2.46
N GLY A 22 3.00 -3.88 3.64
CA GLY A 22 4.44 -3.76 3.86
C GLY A 22 5.18 -5.09 3.80
N GLY A 23 6.47 -5.05 3.49
CA GLY A 23 7.34 -6.22 3.64
C GLY A 23 7.52 -6.58 5.12
N ILE A 24 7.89 -7.82 5.36
CA ILE A 24 8.18 -8.34 6.70
C ILE A 24 9.61 -8.86 6.80
N GLU A 25 10.16 -8.89 8.00
CA GLU A 25 11.28 -9.74 8.33
C GLU A 25 10.84 -11.21 8.36
N GLU A 26 11.72 -12.14 8.01
CA GLU A 26 11.38 -13.57 7.95
C GLU A 26 10.87 -14.11 9.31
N ALA A 27 11.41 -13.59 10.41
CA ALA A 27 10.99 -13.95 11.76
C ALA A 27 9.52 -13.64 12.07
N ALA A 28 8.92 -12.65 11.41
CA ALA A 28 7.51 -12.29 11.59
C ALA A 28 6.53 -13.25 10.88
N ALA A 29 7.03 -14.16 10.03
CA ALA A 29 6.18 -15.05 9.23
C ALA A 29 5.27 -15.93 10.10
N HIS A 30 5.76 -16.41 11.26
CA HIS A 30 4.96 -17.18 12.19
C HIS A 30 3.74 -16.42 12.69
N ASP A 31 3.91 -15.19 13.14
CA ASP A 31 2.83 -14.38 13.71
C ASP A 31 1.82 -13.94 12.66
N VAL A 32 2.29 -13.66 11.44
CA VAL A 32 1.44 -13.36 10.26
C VAL A 32 0.50 -14.54 9.98
N VAL A 33 1.03 -15.75 9.90
CA VAL A 33 0.26 -16.95 9.59
C VAL A 33 -0.63 -17.35 10.77
N GLN A 34 -0.11 -17.28 12.00
CA GLN A 34 -0.88 -17.56 13.22
C GLN A 34 -2.13 -16.67 13.32
N SER A 35 -2.00 -15.39 12.96
CA SER A 35 -3.06 -14.38 12.99
C SER A 35 -3.91 -14.36 11.72
N GLU A 36 -3.69 -15.29 10.79
CA GLU A 36 -4.44 -15.40 9.51
C GLU A 36 -4.48 -14.08 8.73
N LEU A 37 -3.33 -13.40 8.67
CA LEU A 37 -3.14 -12.22 7.84
C LEU A 37 -2.73 -12.63 6.43
N THR A 38 -3.20 -11.89 5.43
CA THR A 38 -2.69 -12.01 4.07
C THR A 38 -1.45 -11.12 3.94
N GLN A 39 -0.34 -11.67 3.47
CA GLN A 39 0.95 -10.96 3.43
C GLN A 39 1.38 -10.65 2.00
N VAL A 40 1.93 -9.44 1.80
CA VAL A 40 2.62 -9.12 0.55
C VAL A 40 3.97 -9.83 0.47
N VAL A 41 4.26 -10.40 -0.71
CA VAL A 41 5.56 -11.03 -1.01
C VAL A 41 6.12 -10.46 -2.31
N PHE A 42 7.46 -10.46 -2.43
CA PHE A 42 8.16 -9.99 -3.63
C PHE A 42 9.57 -10.61 -3.78
N ASP A 43 9.89 -11.61 -2.97
CA ASP A 43 11.14 -12.37 -3.06
C ASP A 43 10.98 -13.79 -2.50
N GLU A 44 11.95 -14.63 -2.80
CA GLU A 44 11.99 -16.04 -2.42
C GLU A 44 12.08 -16.25 -0.90
N ALA A 45 12.87 -15.43 -0.19
CA ALA A 45 13.11 -15.62 1.24
C ALA A 45 11.80 -15.49 2.03
N ARG A 46 11.01 -14.45 1.76
CA ARG A 46 9.69 -14.24 2.40
C ARG A 46 8.68 -15.33 2.04
N ILE A 47 8.67 -15.78 0.78
CA ILE A 47 7.79 -16.88 0.33
C ILE A 47 8.11 -18.15 1.11
N ARG A 48 9.39 -18.53 1.24
CA ARG A 48 9.80 -19.73 1.98
C ARG A 48 9.52 -19.62 3.47
N ALA A 49 9.78 -18.46 4.08
CA ALA A 49 9.47 -18.23 5.50
C ALA A 49 7.98 -18.41 5.79
N LEU A 50 7.10 -17.84 4.96
CA LEU A 50 5.65 -17.97 5.12
C LEU A 50 5.16 -19.40 4.85
N ALA A 51 5.69 -20.07 3.83
CA ALA A 51 5.36 -21.46 3.56
C ALA A 51 5.74 -22.39 4.73
N ASN A 52 6.95 -22.23 5.27
CA ASN A 52 7.41 -22.97 6.44
C ASN A 52 6.53 -22.71 7.68
N ALA A 53 6.19 -21.45 7.94
CA ALA A 53 5.28 -21.10 9.02
C ALA A 53 3.90 -21.74 8.82
N GLY A 54 3.37 -21.74 7.60
CA GLY A 54 2.12 -22.40 7.25
C GLY A 54 2.14 -23.89 7.55
N GLN A 55 3.19 -24.59 7.14
CA GLN A 55 3.36 -26.02 7.41
C GLN A 55 3.46 -26.30 8.93
N LEU A 56 4.29 -25.56 9.64
CA LEU A 56 4.47 -25.74 11.09
C LEU A 56 3.18 -25.54 11.89
N LEU A 57 2.35 -24.59 11.46
CA LEU A 57 1.08 -24.25 12.11
C LEU A 57 -0.11 -25.07 11.61
N GLY A 58 0.07 -25.91 10.58
CA GLY A 58 -1.05 -26.61 9.92
C GLY A 58 -2.04 -25.64 9.28
N LYS A 59 -1.59 -24.47 8.85
CA LYS A 59 -2.38 -23.39 8.21
C LYS A 59 -1.86 -23.12 6.81
N THR A 60 -2.62 -22.37 6.01
CA THR A 60 -2.18 -21.89 4.70
C THR A 60 -1.90 -20.38 4.77
N ALA A 61 -0.66 -20.00 4.54
CA ALA A 61 -0.27 -18.59 4.41
C ALA A 61 -0.82 -18.02 3.09
N LYS A 62 -1.75 -17.07 3.18
CA LYS A 62 -2.27 -16.37 2.00
C LYS A 62 -1.36 -15.21 1.63
N VAL A 63 -0.99 -15.13 0.34
CA VAL A 63 -0.08 -14.08 -0.10
C VAL A 63 -0.58 -13.34 -1.34
N HIS A 64 -0.21 -12.05 -1.41
CA HIS A 64 -0.34 -11.23 -2.62
C HIS A 64 1.04 -10.91 -3.18
N LEU A 65 1.26 -11.18 -4.46
CA LEU A 65 2.51 -10.84 -5.14
C LEU A 65 2.54 -9.34 -5.46
N LYS A 66 3.59 -8.64 -5.00
CA LYS A 66 3.79 -7.23 -5.34
C LYS A 66 4.51 -7.09 -6.67
N LEU A 67 3.88 -6.35 -7.58
CA LEU A 67 4.40 -5.99 -8.89
C LEU A 67 4.86 -4.53 -8.87
N ASP A 68 6.11 -4.28 -9.23
CA ASP A 68 6.62 -2.92 -9.38
C ASP A 68 6.52 -2.48 -10.84
N THR A 69 5.53 -1.69 -11.13
CA THR A 69 5.26 -1.17 -12.47
C THR A 69 5.79 0.25 -12.70
N GLY A 70 6.47 0.83 -11.69
CA GLY A 70 7.03 2.17 -11.81
C GLY A 70 7.08 2.98 -10.51
N MET A 71 6.60 2.43 -9.38
CA MET A 71 6.75 3.08 -8.07
C MET A 71 8.18 2.99 -7.55
N ASN A 72 8.96 1.98 -7.98
CA ASN A 72 10.36 1.74 -7.63
C ASN A 72 10.64 1.69 -6.12
N ARG A 73 9.72 1.10 -5.36
CA ARG A 73 9.83 0.97 -3.91
C ARG A 73 10.03 -0.47 -3.47
N ILE A 74 9.10 -1.36 -3.77
CA ILE A 74 9.13 -2.81 -3.53
C ILE A 74 8.38 -3.51 -4.65
N GLY A 75 8.74 -4.77 -4.95
CA GLY A 75 8.05 -5.61 -5.92
C GLY A 75 8.96 -6.11 -7.04
N VAL A 76 8.49 -7.15 -7.72
CA VAL A 76 9.15 -7.71 -8.90
C VAL A 76 8.81 -6.91 -10.15
N ARG A 77 9.73 -6.87 -11.10
CA ARG A 77 9.64 -5.96 -12.24
C ARG A 77 9.49 -6.65 -13.59
N THR A 78 9.96 -7.86 -13.73
CA THR A 78 9.98 -8.57 -15.00
C THR A 78 9.02 -9.76 -15.00
N GLU A 79 8.56 -10.15 -16.19
CA GLU A 79 7.69 -11.32 -16.35
C GLU A 79 8.38 -12.62 -15.87
N ASP A 80 9.70 -12.73 -16.06
CA ASP A 80 10.46 -13.92 -15.64
C ASP A 80 10.57 -14.01 -14.12
N GLU A 81 10.81 -12.88 -13.43
CA GLU A 81 10.74 -12.84 -11.95
C GLU A 81 9.35 -13.23 -11.46
N VAL A 82 8.30 -12.70 -12.09
CA VAL A 82 6.90 -13.03 -11.76
C VAL A 82 6.66 -14.53 -11.92
N ARG A 83 6.96 -15.11 -13.09
CA ARG A 83 6.77 -16.56 -13.34
C ARG A 83 7.57 -17.41 -12.36
N THR A 84 8.79 -16.99 -12.03
CA THR A 84 9.67 -17.71 -11.10
C THR A 84 9.06 -17.75 -9.68
N LEU A 85 8.64 -16.60 -9.14
CA LEU A 85 8.07 -16.56 -7.79
C LEU A 85 6.69 -17.22 -7.73
N VAL A 86 5.87 -17.11 -8.77
CA VAL A 86 4.56 -17.78 -8.82
C VAL A 86 4.74 -19.31 -8.83
N ARG A 87 5.63 -19.84 -9.66
CA ARG A 87 5.94 -21.28 -9.66
C ARG A 87 6.52 -21.75 -8.32
N LEU A 88 7.33 -20.92 -7.68
CA LEU A 88 7.82 -21.21 -6.33
C LEU A 88 6.68 -21.33 -5.33
N ILE A 89 5.76 -20.36 -5.30
CA ILE A 89 4.58 -20.40 -4.42
C ILE A 89 3.78 -21.69 -4.68
N ASP A 90 3.47 -21.99 -5.95
CA ASP A 90 2.67 -23.15 -6.32
C ASP A 90 3.36 -24.49 -6.01
N SER A 91 4.69 -24.51 -5.90
CA SER A 91 5.46 -25.71 -5.56
C SER A 91 5.58 -25.99 -4.07
N LEU A 92 5.28 -25.01 -3.22
CA LEU A 92 5.47 -25.12 -1.77
C LEU A 92 4.15 -25.44 -1.07
N PRO A 93 4.11 -26.40 -0.14
CA PRO A 93 2.96 -26.61 0.73
C PRO A 93 2.88 -25.50 1.79
N GLY A 94 1.68 -25.24 2.31
CA GLY A 94 1.46 -24.27 3.40
C GLY A 94 1.40 -22.80 2.95
N ILE A 95 1.39 -22.51 1.66
CA ILE A 95 1.26 -21.18 1.10
C ILE A 95 0.33 -21.16 -0.12
N GLU A 96 -0.36 -20.06 -0.36
CA GLU A 96 -1.31 -19.88 -1.46
C GLU A 96 -1.22 -18.46 -2.04
N LEU A 97 -1.10 -18.34 -3.36
CA LEU A 97 -1.22 -17.06 -4.06
C LEU A 97 -2.70 -16.69 -4.21
N THR A 98 -3.14 -15.66 -3.46
CA THR A 98 -4.53 -15.21 -3.48
C THR A 98 -4.74 -13.87 -4.19
N GLY A 99 -3.65 -13.16 -4.52
CA GLY A 99 -3.75 -11.91 -5.25
C GLY A 99 -2.42 -11.38 -5.78
N CYS A 100 -2.52 -10.33 -6.58
CA CYS A 100 -1.37 -9.54 -7.02
C CYS A 100 -1.73 -8.05 -7.10
N PHE A 101 -0.74 -7.18 -6.94
CA PHE A 101 -1.01 -5.75 -7.02
C PHE A 101 0.20 -4.90 -7.35
N THR A 102 -0.11 -3.69 -7.83
CA THR A 102 0.85 -2.60 -7.97
C THR A 102 0.42 -1.36 -7.17
N HIS A 103 1.19 -0.30 -7.25
CA HIS A 103 0.85 1.01 -6.68
C HIS A 103 1.19 2.12 -7.67
N MET A 104 0.20 2.97 -7.95
CA MET A 104 0.39 4.10 -8.87
C MET A 104 1.21 5.19 -8.20
N ALA A 105 2.23 5.68 -8.92
CA ALA A 105 3.18 6.67 -8.41
C ALA A 105 2.67 8.12 -8.55
N THR A 106 1.98 8.41 -9.68
CA THR A 106 1.66 9.78 -10.13
C THR A 106 0.20 9.94 -10.55
N ALA A 107 -0.70 9.12 -9.98
CA ALA A 107 -2.13 9.15 -10.39
C ALA A 107 -2.86 10.45 -10.01
N ASP A 108 -2.29 11.24 -9.13
CA ASP A 108 -2.76 12.56 -8.69
C ASP A 108 -2.17 13.71 -9.52
N GLU A 109 -1.17 13.44 -10.36
CA GLU A 109 -0.58 14.45 -11.25
C GLU A 109 -1.42 14.67 -12.53
N ASP A 110 -1.25 15.82 -13.17
CA ASP A 110 -1.99 16.16 -14.41
C ASP A 110 -1.47 15.37 -15.62
N ASP A 111 -0.17 15.04 -15.66
CA ASP A 111 0.37 14.16 -16.68
C ASP A 111 0.00 12.69 -16.42
N ALA A 112 -0.94 12.20 -17.22
CA ALA A 112 -1.44 10.83 -17.14
C ALA A 112 -0.49 9.80 -17.77
N SER A 113 0.57 10.19 -18.45
CA SER A 113 1.42 9.28 -19.25
C SER A 113 2.06 8.19 -18.38
N GLY A 114 2.63 8.56 -17.24
CA GLY A 114 3.25 7.63 -16.29
C GLY A 114 2.25 6.63 -15.71
N THR A 115 1.08 7.11 -15.31
CA THR A 115 0.02 6.24 -14.75
C THR A 115 -0.52 5.26 -15.78
N ARG A 116 -0.74 5.70 -17.03
CA ARG A 116 -1.18 4.82 -18.12
C ARG A 116 -0.14 3.74 -18.45
N ALA A 117 1.15 4.12 -18.47
CA ALA A 117 2.23 3.16 -18.66
C ALA A 117 2.29 2.12 -17.52
N GLN A 118 2.07 2.55 -16.27
CA GLN A 118 1.99 1.63 -15.12
C GLN A 118 0.81 0.66 -15.24
N ILE A 119 -0.36 1.12 -15.69
CA ILE A 119 -1.55 0.28 -15.89
C ILE A 119 -1.26 -0.77 -16.97
N ALA A 120 -0.75 -0.37 -18.14
CA ALA A 120 -0.40 -1.30 -19.21
C ALA A 120 0.62 -2.35 -18.75
N ARG A 121 1.65 -1.93 -18.01
CA ARG A 121 2.64 -2.85 -17.45
C ARG A 121 2.04 -3.79 -16.41
N PHE A 122 1.10 -3.32 -15.60
CA PHE A 122 0.38 -4.17 -14.65
C PHE A 122 -0.38 -5.29 -15.34
N GLU A 123 -1.09 -5.01 -16.44
CA GLU A 123 -1.78 -6.03 -17.22
C GLU A 123 -0.80 -7.06 -17.79
N THR A 124 0.33 -6.61 -18.39
CA THR A 124 1.37 -7.52 -18.90
C THR A 124 1.90 -8.47 -17.82
N LEU A 125 2.15 -7.96 -16.60
CA LEU A 125 2.62 -8.79 -15.49
C LEU A 125 1.52 -9.71 -14.94
N CYS A 126 0.25 -9.30 -14.98
CA CYS A 126 -0.88 -10.16 -14.66
C CYS A 126 -1.03 -11.31 -15.66
N ASP A 127 -0.82 -11.06 -16.95
CA ASP A 127 -0.81 -12.09 -17.99
C ASP A 127 0.34 -13.10 -17.78
N ALA A 128 1.50 -12.62 -17.31
CA ALA A 128 2.59 -13.49 -16.93
C ALA A 128 2.23 -14.42 -15.76
N ILE A 129 1.48 -13.93 -14.75
CA ILE A 129 0.94 -14.77 -13.67
C ILE A 129 -0.02 -15.81 -14.27
N ALA A 130 -1.01 -15.37 -15.05
CA ALA A 130 -2.03 -16.26 -15.63
C ALA A 130 -1.44 -17.34 -16.52
N SER A 131 -0.30 -17.10 -17.15
CA SER A 131 0.39 -18.08 -18.00
C SER A 131 0.94 -19.28 -17.23
N VAL A 132 1.12 -19.18 -15.91
CA VAL A 132 1.70 -20.25 -15.07
C VAL A 132 0.81 -20.63 -13.88
N HIS A 133 -0.18 -19.81 -13.55
CA HIS A 133 -1.12 -20.00 -12.43
C HIS A 133 -2.56 -19.84 -12.94
N PRO A 134 -3.25 -20.93 -13.26
CA PRO A 134 -4.57 -20.86 -13.88
C PRO A 134 -5.71 -20.48 -12.92
N GLN A 135 -5.46 -20.48 -11.61
CA GLN A 135 -6.45 -20.14 -10.61
C GLN A 135 -6.71 -18.61 -10.63
N LYS A 136 -7.98 -18.25 -10.39
CA LYS A 136 -8.35 -16.85 -10.29
C LYS A 136 -7.82 -16.24 -8.99
N ILE A 137 -7.10 -15.13 -9.10
CA ILE A 137 -6.58 -14.35 -7.97
C ILE A 137 -7.14 -12.93 -7.99
N ILE A 138 -7.11 -12.23 -6.85
CA ILE A 138 -7.54 -10.83 -6.74
C ILE A 138 -6.46 -9.92 -7.32
N ARG A 139 -6.82 -9.12 -8.33
CA ARG A 139 -5.94 -8.11 -8.92
C ARG A 139 -6.32 -6.73 -8.42
N HIS A 140 -5.36 -5.91 -7.98
CA HIS A 140 -5.64 -4.55 -7.54
C HIS A 140 -4.50 -3.57 -7.81
N ALA A 141 -4.86 -2.41 -8.38
CA ALA A 141 -3.89 -1.39 -8.76
C ALA A 141 -4.24 0.00 -8.19
N ALA A 142 -5.52 0.37 -8.19
CA ALA A 142 -5.97 1.71 -7.88
C ALA A 142 -5.74 2.10 -6.41
N ASN A 143 -5.00 3.21 -6.21
CA ASN A 143 -5.01 4.02 -5.00
C ASN A 143 -6.13 5.06 -5.07
N THR A 144 -6.28 5.94 -4.08
CA THR A 144 -7.39 6.91 -4.03
C THR A 144 -7.49 7.75 -5.30
N ALA A 145 -6.40 8.34 -5.80
CA ALA A 145 -6.44 9.15 -7.02
C ALA A 145 -6.88 8.33 -8.24
N SER A 146 -6.36 7.10 -8.37
CA SER A 146 -6.73 6.21 -9.46
C SER A 146 -8.19 5.76 -9.41
N ILE A 147 -8.80 5.67 -8.23
CA ILE A 147 -10.23 5.33 -8.10
C ILE A 147 -11.09 6.36 -8.85
N PHE A 148 -10.74 7.64 -8.77
CA PHE A 148 -11.53 8.69 -9.39
C PHE A 148 -11.14 9.00 -10.84
N ARG A 149 -9.85 8.85 -11.19
CA ARG A 149 -9.34 9.23 -12.52
C ARG A 149 -9.17 8.08 -13.51
N TYR A 150 -8.98 6.85 -13.03
CA TYR A 150 -8.58 5.73 -13.88
C TYR A 150 -9.44 4.47 -13.63
N PRO A 151 -10.71 4.43 -14.08
CA PRO A 151 -11.57 3.27 -13.88
C PRO A 151 -10.98 1.94 -14.36
N GLN A 152 -10.13 1.97 -15.39
CA GLN A 152 -9.41 0.80 -15.90
C GLN A 152 -8.40 0.20 -14.90
N ALA A 153 -8.00 0.96 -13.86
CA ALA A 153 -7.12 0.48 -12.80
C ALA A 153 -7.86 -0.20 -11.63
N HIS A 154 -9.19 -0.21 -11.62
CA HIS A 154 -9.97 -0.77 -10.52
C HIS A 154 -9.74 -2.27 -10.35
N ALA A 155 -9.68 -3.02 -11.47
CA ALA A 155 -9.57 -4.47 -11.50
C ALA A 155 -10.60 -5.14 -10.57
N ASP A 156 -10.16 -6.07 -9.68
CA ASP A 156 -11.08 -6.78 -8.77
C ASP A 156 -11.25 -6.06 -7.41
N MET A 157 -10.33 -5.16 -7.04
CA MET A 157 -10.34 -4.45 -5.75
C MET A 157 -9.63 -3.10 -5.85
N VAL A 158 -10.10 -2.11 -5.09
CA VAL A 158 -9.48 -0.78 -4.97
C VAL A 158 -9.01 -0.51 -3.54
N ARG A 159 -8.10 0.45 -3.39
CA ARG A 159 -7.53 0.83 -2.08
C ARG A 159 -7.78 2.31 -1.81
N GLY A 160 -8.91 2.59 -1.14
CA GLY A 160 -9.45 3.92 -0.90
C GLY A 160 -8.78 4.70 0.24
N GLY A 161 -7.49 4.55 0.50
CA GLY A 161 -6.73 5.13 1.59
C GLY A 161 -7.23 6.50 2.10
N ILE A 162 -6.68 7.59 1.59
CA ILE A 162 -7.01 8.95 2.08
C ILE A 162 -8.47 9.35 1.83
N ALA A 163 -9.15 8.75 0.86
CA ALA A 163 -10.58 9.00 0.62
C ALA A 163 -11.45 8.59 1.82
N LEU A 164 -11.07 7.56 2.56
CA LEU A 164 -11.80 7.11 3.76
C LEU A 164 -11.79 8.17 4.87
N TYR A 165 -10.79 9.05 4.86
CA TYR A 165 -10.69 10.18 5.78
C TYR A 165 -11.34 11.47 5.23
N GLY A 166 -11.94 11.40 4.04
CA GLY A 166 -12.67 12.50 3.41
C GLY A 166 -11.80 13.56 2.74
N TYR A 167 -10.54 13.24 2.42
CA TYR A 167 -9.64 14.18 1.74
C TYR A 167 -9.53 13.83 0.26
N PRO A 168 -9.97 14.73 -0.65
CA PRO A 168 -9.85 14.54 -2.09
C PRO A 168 -8.41 14.80 -2.54
N PRO A 169 -7.69 13.79 -3.09
CA PRO A 169 -6.34 14.01 -3.63
C PRO A 169 -6.36 14.63 -5.03
N VAL A 170 -7.53 14.61 -5.69
CA VAL A 170 -7.73 15.11 -7.04
C VAL A 170 -9.11 15.81 -7.14
N PRO A 171 -9.28 16.78 -8.07
CA PRO A 171 -10.56 17.49 -8.23
C PRO A 171 -11.76 16.58 -8.49
N GLU A 172 -11.56 15.46 -9.18
CA GLU A 172 -12.59 14.47 -9.49
C GLU A 172 -13.16 13.79 -8.25
N ALA A 173 -12.45 13.84 -7.13
CA ALA A 173 -12.91 13.34 -5.83
C ALA A 173 -13.70 14.38 -5.03
N ALA A 174 -14.16 15.45 -5.66
CA ALA A 174 -14.99 16.49 -5.02
C ALA A 174 -16.24 15.88 -4.37
N GLY A 175 -16.61 16.40 -3.21
CA GLY A 175 -17.76 15.90 -2.44
C GLY A 175 -17.40 14.97 -1.27
N LEU A 176 -16.14 14.57 -1.15
CA LEU A 176 -15.67 13.91 0.07
C LEU A 176 -15.71 14.89 1.26
N MET A 177 -16.15 14.40 2.41
CA MET A 177 -16.22 15.20 3.64
C MET A 177 -15.16 14.73 4.64
N PRO A 178 -14.29 15.63 5.16
CA PRO A 178 -13.29 15.28 6.16
C PRO A 178 -13.91 14.62 7.39
N ALA A 179 -13.46 13.39 7.69
CA ALA A 179 -13.90 12.61 8.85
C ALA A 179 -13.09 12.92 10.11
N MET A 180 -11.93 13.61 9.96
CA MET A 180 -11.04 13.95 11.06
C MET A 180 -10.79 15.45 11.10
N ARG A 181 -10.82 16.03 12.32
CA ARG A 181 -10.45 17.41 12.56
C ARG A 181 -9.24 17.44 13.50
N TRP A 182 -8.13 17.95 13.00
CA TRP A 182 -6.94 18.20 13.82
C TRP A 182 -6.97 19.64 14.32
N VAL A 183 -6.89 19.82 15.63
CA VAL A 183 -6.96 21.13 16.25
C VAL A 183 -5.86 21.31 17.29
N THR A 184 -5.41 22.55 17.45
CA THR A 184 -4.50 22.95 18.52
C THR A 184 -4.97 24.29 19.10
N ARG A 185 -4.38 24.69 20.22
CA ARG A 185 -4.62 26.00 20.83
C ARG A 185 -3.31 26.75 20.93
N GLY A 186 -3.35 28.04 20.60
CA GLY A 186 -2.25 28.93 20.92
C GLY A 186 -2.10 29.07 22.44
N VAL A 187 -0.90 28.88 22.95
CA VAL A 187 -0.60 28.98 24.40
C VAL A 187 -0.25 30.41 24.76
N PHE A 188 0.28 31.17 23.78
CA PHE A 188 0.67 32.56 23.95
C PHE A 188 0.60 33.29 22.62
N VAL A 189 0.10 34.52 22.63
CA VAL A 189 0.01 35.36 21.43
C VAL A 189 0.63 36.72 21.76
N LYS A 190 1.53 37.18 20.90
CA LYS A 190 2.18 38.49 21.03
C LYS A 190 2.38 39.16 19.69
N THR A 191 2.59 40.47 19.70
CA THR A 191 3.00 41.20 18.49
C THR A 191 4.51 41.40 18.50
N ILE A 192 5.15 41.05 17.41
CA ILE A 192 6.57 41.31 17.13
C ILE A 192 6.70 42.46 16.13
N GLN A 193 7.89 43.13 16.13
CA GLN A 193 8.14 44.31 15.34
C GLN A 193 8.88 43.93 14.01
N PRO A 194 8.88 44.81 12.99
CA PRO A 194 9.70 44.63 11.80
C PRO A 194 11.17 44.37 12.17
N GLY A 195 11.76 43.35 11.57
CA GLY A 195 13.13 42.89 11.84
C GLY A 195 13.23 41.78 12.90
N ASP A 196 12.20 41.55 13.70
CA ASP A 196 12.20 40.44 14.64
C ASP A 196 12.10 39.09 13.90
N ARG A 197 12.78 38.10 14.44
CA ARG A 197 12.81 36.73 13.87
C ARG A 197 12.12 35.73 14.79
N VAL A 198 11.50 34.70 14.21
CA VAL A 198 10.75 33.69 14.94
C VAL A 198 11.48 32.37 14.97
N SER A 199 11.57 31.79 16.20
CA SER A 199 12.02 30.43 16.46
C SER A 199 13.44 30.10 16.00
N TYR A 200 13.81 28.81 16.07
CA TYR A 200 15.14 28.34 15.71
C TYR A 200 15.52 28.64 14.28
N GLY A 201 16.76 29.14 14.08
CA GLY A 201 17.25 29.53 12.77
C GLY A 201 16.70 30.84 12.24
N GLY A 202 15.69 31.47 12.88
CA GLY A 202 15.13 32.76 12.51
C GLY A 202 14.68 32.84 11.04
N VAL A 203 14.16 31.76 10.49
CA VAL A 203 13.80 31.67 9.06
C VAL A 203 12.70 32.67 8.68
N PHE A 204 11.75 32.91 9.58
CA PHE A 204 10.76 33.94 9.39
C PHE A 204 11.23 35.25 10.02
N GLU A 205 11.30 36.32 9.24
CA GLU A 205 11.57 37.68 9.70
C GLU A 205 10.35 38.57 9.44
N ALA A 206 9.86 39.25 10.48
CA ALA A 206 8.72 40.10 10.38
C ALA A 206 9.06 41.36 9.54
N LYS A 207 8.32 41.63 8.47
CA LYS A 207 8.47 42.82 7.62
C LYS A 207 7.51 43.97 8.02
N ARG A 208 6.59 43.69 8.90
CA ARG A 208 5.59 44.62 9.50
C ARG A 208 5.24 44.12 10.90
N PRO A 209 4.59 44.92 11.75
CA PRO A 209 4.05 44.43 13.03
C PRO A 209 3.24 43.13 12.74
N THR A 210 3.65 42.03 13.33
CA THR A 210 3.12 40.69 13.06
C THR A 210 2.70 40.03 14.35
N VAL A 211 1.50 39.48 14.38
CA VAL A 211 1.00 38.66 15.49
C VAL A 211 1.55 37.24 15.36
N VAL A 212 2.18 36.75 16.42
CA VAL A 212 2.76 35.40 16.51
C VAL A 212 2.32 34.71 17.78
#